data_f6f5793f475f6a9e5cfb6778b20ab4c7
#
_entry.id   f6f5793f475f6a9e5cfb6778b20ab4c7
#
_cell.length_a   1.000
_cell.length_b   1.000
_cell.length_c   1.000
_cell.angle_alpha   90.00
_cell.angle_beta   90.00
_cell.angle_gamma   90.00
#
_symmetry.space_group_name_H-M   'P 1'
#
loop_
_entity.id
_entity.type
_entity.pdbx_description
1 polymer ?
#
loop_
_entity_poly.entity_id
_entity_poly.type
_entity_poly.pdbx_seq_one_letter_code
_entity_poly.pdbx_strand_id
1 'polypeptide(L)'
;MPHHDEELNKRREKREALRKQRELEARKLRLALIAAALVLIACGVGIFMIARSAGVEANVSARPEETHRQTEATRATETTAPVRSKTTTIHIKAAGDLNITDAVVNAGMPTGKLDFTRAFMDVAATMADADLTVLNFEGTVSGEPYGTDRTSAPREILDGLRSMGVDLVQTANSCAINNGLIGLSSTLTAIRSAGLEPMGSYASTAEFEQSKGYTMCTVQGIKVAFVAFTKGLSGMGMPAGNDNCVNLLYEDYDSTYKKINKTGINAILKAVEAEKPDITIAMLHWGSEYNEAISDTQEDIVELMQKGGVDVILGTHPHLLQTIVHDRAAGTLVAYSLGDFFGDGTRGGSNYSIILDLEITKDSDAGTTRVTDFSYTPIYTLQITENEGDYKYIRVVRIEEAMEAYNNNYVDKITKSAYEAMDYALKRIRERIATAKTVECPECEEDLEILVNNLGKLVNDKTCKCGKVLEAGSNYSDYD
;
A
#
# COMPACT_ATOMS: atom_id res chain seq x y z
N MET A 1 13.67 43.15 -35.09
CA MET A 1 12.43 42.38 -35.03
C MET A 1 12.28 41.31 -36.11
N PRO A 2 12.86 41.31 -37.30
CA PRO A 2 12.69 40.19 -38.26
C PRO A 2 13.38 38.85 -37.86
N HIS A 3 14.46 38.86 -37.12
CA HIS A 3 15.22 37.66 -36.75
C HIS A 3 14.51 36.74 -35.74
N HIS A 4 13.60 37.28 -34.91
CA HIS A 4 12.89 36.48 -33.90
C HIS A 4 11.76 35.65 -34.50
N ASP A 5 11.08 36.21 -35.50
CA ASP A 5 9.97 35.53 -36.21
C ASP A 5 10.49 34.39 -37.11
N GLU A 6 11.68 34.55 -37.67
CA GLU A 6 12.32 33.48 -38.49
C GLU A 6 12.77 32.28 -37.65
N GLU A 7 13.26 32.55 -36.43
CA GLU A 7 13.63 31.49 -35.49
C GLU A 7 12.41 30.74 -34.94
N LEU A 8 11.32 31.44 -34.66
CA LEU A 8 10.04 30.85 -34.24
C LEU A 8 9.43 29.98 -35.34
N ASN A 9 9.50 30.39 -36.61
CA ASN A 9 9.04 29.59 -37.74
C ASN A 9 9.87 28.33 -37.94
N LYS A 10 11.21 28.41 -37.86
CA LYS A 10 12.10 27.22 -37.91
C LYS A 10 11.82 26.22 -36.78
N ARG A 11 11.50 26.71 -35.57
CA ARG A 11 11.09 25.86 -34.44
C ARG A 11 9.73 25.21 -34.67
N ARG A 12 8.78 25.90 -35.30
CA ARG A 12 7.46 25.32 -35.68
C ARG A 12 7.62 24.22 -36.73
N GLU A 13 8.35 24.49 -37.80
CA GLU A 13 8.61 23.49 -38.84
C GLU A 13 9.32 22.24 -38.32
N LYS A 14 10.30 22.41 -37.43
CA LYS A 14 10.98 21.29 -36.78
C LYS A 14 10.04 20.47 -35.90
N ARG A 15 9.12 21.11 -35.17
CA ARG A 15 8.10 20.41 -34.37
C ARG A 15 7.09 19.65 -35.24
N GLU A 16 6.66 20.22 -36.35
CA GLU A 16 5.75 19.55 -37.29
C GLU A 16 6.41 18.34 -37.97
N ALA A 17 7.68 18.47 -38.35
CA ALA A 17 8.44 17.35 -38.92
C ALA A 17 8.61 16.20 -37.92
N LEU A 18 8.91 16.52 -36.65
CA LEU A 18 9.02 15.55 -35.59
C LEU A 18 7.69 14.83 -35.30
N ARG A 19 6.58 15.57 -35.36
CA ARG A 19 5.22 15.04 -35.17
C ARG A 19 4.85 14.06 -36.27
N LYS A 20 5.11 14.42 -37.54
CA LYS A 20 4.91 13.51 -38.69
C LYS A 20 5.77 12.24 -38.61
N GLN A 21 7.00 12.37 -38.16
CA GLN A 21 7.87 11.20 -37.97
C GLN A 21 7.33 10.27 -36.89
N ARG A 22 6.90 10.79 -35.75
CA ARG A 22 6.28 9.99 -34.67
C ARG A 22 4.98 9.30 -35.10
N GLU A 23 4.15 9.98 -35.89
CA GLU A 23 2.92 9.39 -36.44
C GLU A 23 3.23 8.24 -37.42
N LEU A 24 4.31 8.36 -38.20
CA LEU A 24 4.75 7.30 -39.10
C LEU A 24 5.29 6.08 -38.34
N GLU A 25 6.06 6.30 -37.31
CA GLU A 25 6.59 5.24 -36.45
C GLU A 25 5.45 4.53 -35.68
N ALA A 26 4.50 5.26 -35.14
CA ALA A 26 3.32 4.71 -34.50
C ALA A 26 2.47 3.86 -35.45
N ARG A 27 2.34 4.27 -36.72
CA ARG A 27 1.68 3.46 -37.79
C ARG A 27 2.43 2.17 -38.07
N LYS A 28 3.76 2.22 -38.18
CA LYS A 28 4.59 1.01 -38.37
C LYS A 28 4.45 0.03 -37.22
N LEU A 29 4.48 0.53 -35.97
CA LEU A 29 4.31 -0.28 -34.78
C LEU A 29 2.93 -0.95 -34.74
N ARG A 30 1.85 -0.22 -35.04
CA ARG A 30 0.49 -0.78 -35.11
C ARG A 30 0.38 -1.91 -36.17
N LEU A 31 0.97 -1.73 -37.34
CA LEU A 31 0.98 -2.77 -38.36
C LEU A 31 1.78 -4.00 -37.94
N ALA A 32 2.91 -3.83 -37.23
CA ALA A 32 3.70 -4.93 -36.69
C ALA A 32 2.93 -5.72 -35.63
N LEU A 33 2.21 -5.03 -34.72
CA LEU A 33 1.37 -5.67 -33.71
C LEU A 33 0.20 -6.47 -34.33
N ILE A 34 -0.45 -5.94 -35.37
CA ILE A 34 -1.51 -6.65 -36.09
C ILE A 34 -0.94 -7.92 -36.77
N ALA A 35 0.23 -7.82 -37.40
CA ALA A 35 0.88 -8.97 -38.00
C ALA A 35 1.26 -10.04 -36.97
N ALA A 36 1.78 -9.65 -35.79
CA ALA A 36 2.09 -10.57 -34.71
C ALA A 36 0.83 -11.26 -34.16
N ALA A 37 -0.27 -10.52 -34.00
CA ALA A 37 -1.55 -11.08 -33.54
C ALA A 37 -2.10 -12.12 -34.55
N LEU A 38 -2.00 -11.86 -35.84
CA LEU A 38 -2.41 -12.81 -36.88
C LEU A 38 -1.57 -14.11 -36.87
N VAL A 39 -0.27 -14.01 -36.61
CA VAL A 39 0.61 -15.17 -36.45
C VAL A 39 0.22 -15.99 -35.21
N LEU A 40 -0.07 -15.35 -34.07
CA LEU A 40 -0.52 -16.05 -32.89
C LEU A 40 -1.87 -16.78 -33.08
N ILE A 41 -2.81 -16.16 -33.78
CA ILE A 41 -4.09 -16.79 -34.13
C ILE A 41 -3.87 -18.01 -35.02
N ALA A 42 -3.00 -17.90 -36.04
CA ALA A 42 -2.66 -19.01 -36.92
C ALA A 42 -1.99 -20.19 -36.19
N CYS A 43 -1.09 -19.89 -35.25
CA CYS A 43 -0.47 -20.89 -34.38
C CYS A 43 -1.49 -21.55 -33.42
N GLY A 44 -2.41 -20.77 -32.84
CA GLY A 44 -3.49 -21.29 -31.97
C GLY A 44 -4.43 -22.24 -32.71
N VAL A 45 -4.82 -21.90 -33.95
CA VAL A 45 -5.63 -22.77 -34.81
C VAL A 45 -4.86 -24.04 -35.20
N GLY A 46 -3.55 -23.94 -35.47
CA GLY A 46 -2.70 -25.11 -35.77
C GLY A 46 -2.62 -26.08 -34.57
N ILE A 47 -2.43 -25.57 -33.35
CA ILE A 47 -2.39 -26.39 -32.13
C ILE A 47 -3.76 -27.04 -31.87
N PHE A 48 -4.86 -26.32 -32.07
CA PHE A 48 -6.22 -26.87 -31.94
C PHE A 48 -6.52 -27.99 -32.92
N MET A 49 -6.06 -27.86 -34.18
CA MET A 49 -6.21 -28.91 -35.19
C MET A 49 -5.37 -30.16 -34.86
N ILE A 50 -4.15 -29.99 -34.32
CA ILE A 50 -3.29 -31.10 -33.91
C ILE A 50 -3.88 -31.83 -32.67
N ALA A 51 -4.41 -31.10 -31.70
CA ALA A 51 -5.06 -31.67 -30.51
C ALA A 51 -6.33 -32.50 -30.89
N ARG A 52 -7.03 -32.10 -31.94
CA ARG A 52 -8.22 -32.81 -32.42
C ARG A 52 -7.91 -34.09 -33.24
N SER A 53 -6.70 -34.22 -33.78
CA SER A 53 -6.26 -35.41 -34.52
C SER A 53 -5.59 -36.47 -33.63
N ALA A 54 -5.20 -36.13 -32.40
CA ALA A 54 -4.68 -37.05 -31.38
C ALA A 54 -5.82 -37.49 -30.47
N GLY A 55 -6.70 -38.37 -30.94
CA GLY A 55 -7.71 -39.03 -30.11
C GLY A 55 -7.07 -39.93 -29.07
N VAL A 56 -7.12 -39.52 -27.83
CA VAL A 56 -6.77 -40.37 -26.66
C VAL A 56 -8.05 -40.86 -26.03
N GLU A 57 -8.38 -42.14 -26.26
CA GLU A 57 -9.42 -42.87 -25.58
C GLU A 57 -9.00 -43.05 -24.10
N ALA A 58 -9.83 -42.58 -23.19
CA ALA A 58 -9.68 -42.84 -21.76
C ALA A 58 -10.25 -44.23 -21.42
N ASN A 59 -9.38 -45.14 -21.08
CA ASN A 59 -9.73 -46.47 -20.57
C ASN A 59 -10.01 -46.39 -19.06
N VAL A 60 -11.25 -46.67 -18.70
CA VAL A 60 -11.71 -46.93 -17.32
C VAL A 60 -11.55 -48.41 -17.04
N SER A 61 -10.79 -48.83 -16.04
CA SER A 61 -10.79 -50.19 -15.53
C SER A 61 -10.64 -50.23 -14.00
N ALA A 62 -11.74 -50.60 -13.41
CA ALA A 62 -11.97 -51.67 -12.38
C ALA A 62 -11.08 -51.79 -11.13
N ARG A 63 -11.78 -51.72 -10.06
CA ARG A 63 -11.53 -52.09 -8.64
C ARG A 63 -11.22 -53.61 -8.51
N PRO A 64 -10.41 -54.05 -7.55
CA PRO A 64 -10.57 -55.36 -6.93
C PRO A 64 -10.94 -55.25 -5.45
N GLU A 65 -11.66 -56.31 -5.05
CA GLU A 65 -12.35 -56.61 -3.80
C GLU A 65 -11.45 -56.85 -2.59
N GLU A 66 -12.15 -56.75 -1.44
CA GLU A 66 -11.71 -57.05 -0.09
C GLU A 66 -11.28 -58.51 0.14
N THR A 67 -10.32 -58.72 1.00
CA THR A 67 -10.19 -60.00 1.78
C THR A 67 -9.89 -59.67 3.25
N HIS A 68 -10.87 -60.04 4.07
CA HIS A 68 -10.77 -60.12 5.54
C HIS A 68 -9.63 -60.98 6.04
N ARG A 69 -8.90 -60.51 7.02
CA ARG A 69 -8.27 -61.34 8.03
C ARG A 69 -8.29 -60.66 9.39
N GLN A 70 -9.09 -61.21 10.30
CA GLN A 70 -9.07 -60.93 11.73
C GLN A 70 -7.77 -61.46 12.33
N THR A 71 -7.10 -60.66 13.19
CA THR A 71 -6.34 -61.16 14.34
C THR A 71 -6.15 -60.06 15.39
N GLU A 72 -6.68 -60.34 16.54
CA GLU A 72 -6.31 -60.06 17.93
C GLU A 72 -5.88 -58.64 18.35
N ALA A 73 -6.61 -58.17 19.36
CA ALA A 73 -6.42 -56.97 20.14
C ALA A 73 -5.08 -56.91 20.86
N THR A 74 -4.30 -55.90 20.59
CA THR A 74 -3.31 -55.38 21.50
C THR A 74 -3.70 -53.98 21.91
N ARG A 75 -3.81 -53.76 23.22
CA ARG A 75 -4.18 -52.54 23.92
C ARG A 75 -3.27 -51.40 23.51
N ALA A 76 -3.74 -50.57 22.55
CA ALA A 76 -3.05 -49.36 22.13
C ALA A 76 -3.28 -48.31 23.19
N THR A 77 -2.21 -47.80 23.75
CA THR A 77 -2.13 -46.56 24.50
C THR A 77 -2.74 -45.44 23.65
N GLU A 78 -3.75 -44.77 24.16
CA GLU A 78 -4.30 -43.55 23.53
C GLU A 78 -3.20 -42.51 23.39
N THR A 79 -2.61 -42.45 22.22
CA THR A 79 -1.81 -41.28 21.81
C THR A 79 -2.84 -40.21 21.53
N THR A 80 -3.01 -39.28 22.45
CA THR A 80 -3.78 -38.06 22.23
C THR A 80 -3.23 -37.39 20.97
N ALA A 81 -4.04 -37.36 19.90
CA ALA A 81 -3.74 -36.60 18.72
C ALA A 81 -3.42 -35.17 19.16
N PRO A 82 -2.44 -34.49 18.55
CA PRO A 82 -2.15 -33.10 18.90
C PRO A 82 -3.42 -32.32 18.73
N VAL A 83 -3.85 -31.63 19.80
CA VAL A 83 -4.98 -30.70 19.77
C VAL A 83 -4.60 -29.66 18.70
N ARG A 84 -5.23 -29.69 17.53
CA ARG A 84 -5.06 -28.66 16.52
C ARG A 84 -5.45 -27.36 17.20
N SER A 85 -4.51 -26.43 17.25
CA SER A 85 -4.81 -25.05 17.65
C SER A 85 -6.01 -24.59 16.82
N LYS A 86 -7.04 -24.12 17.49
CA LYS A 86 -8.26 -23.61 16.85
C LYS A 86 -8.10 -22.17 16.37
N THR A 87 -6.93 -21.58 16.63
CA THR A 87 -6.55 -20.24 16.21
C THR A 87 -5.59 -20.31 15.03
N THR A 88 -5.74 -19.36 14.09
CA THR A 88 -4.83 -19.12 12.99
C THR A 88 -4.41 -17.65 13.04
N THR A 89 -3.11 -17.40 13.01
CA THR A 89 -2.58 -16.02 13.01
C THR A 89 -1.84 -15.78 11.68
N ILE A 90 -2.08 -14.60 11.10
CA ILE A 90 -1.35 -14.10 9.93
C ILE A 90 -0.74 -12.74 10.25
N HIS A 91 0.34 -12.43 9.53
CA HIS A 91 1.01 -11.14 9.56
C HIS A 91 0.80 -10.39 8.26
N ILE A 92 0.28 -9.16 8.35
CA ILE A 92 0.14 -8.25 7.20
C ILE A 92 1.03 -7.05 7.43
N LYS A 93 2.01 -6.85 6.53
CA LYS A 93 2.82 -5.63 6.54
C LYS A 93 2.22 -4.55 5.67
N ALA A 94 2.24 -3.33 6.20
CA ALA A 94 1.77 -2.15 5.49
C ALA A 94 2.83 -1.04 5.53
N ALA A 95 3.06 -0.42 4.38
CA ALA A 95 3.90 0.76 4.25
C ALA A 95 3.10 1.91 3.62
N GLY A 96 3.57 3.14 3.80
CA GLY A 96 2.90 4.33 3.32
C GLY A 96 3.13 4.63 1.84
N ASP A 97 3.35 5.90 1.52
CA ASP A 97 3.41 6.39 0.16
C ASP A 97 4.76 6.06 -0.52
N LEU A 98 4.70 5.33 -1.64
CA LEU A 98 5.78 5.37 -2.62
C LEU A 98 5.47 6.54 -3.56
N ASN A 99 6.04 7.71 -3.26
CA ASN A 99 5.77 8.96 -3.96
C ASN A 99 6.75 9.15 -5.12
N ILE A 100 6.27 9.13 -6.36
CA ILE A 100 7.10 9.20 -7.56
C ILE A 100 7.62 10.61 -7.81
N THR A 101 8.91 10.81 -7.51
CA THR A 101 9.66 12.05 -7.71
C THR A 101 10.91 11.79 -8.56
N ASP A 102 11.58 12.87 -9.01
CA ASP A 102 12.86 12.76 -9.72
C ASP A 102 13.93 12.03 -8.87
N ALA A 103 13.93 12.28 -7.56
CA ALA A 103 14.87 11.63 -6.65
C ALA A 103 14.64 10.11 -6.56
N VAL A 104 13.36 9.69 -6.53
CA VAL A 104 12.97 8.27 -6.55
C VAL A 104 13.38 7.61 -7.85
N VAL A 105 13.13 8.24 -9.00
CA VAL A 105 13.54 7.71 -10.31
C VAL A 105 15.07 7.59 -10.38
N ASN A 106 15.80 8.62 -9.93
CA ASN A 106 17.27 8.61 -9.90
C ASN A 106 17.83 7.52 -8.97
N ALA A 107 17.14 7.15 -7.90
CA ALA A 107 17.55 6.06 -7.02
C ALA A 107 17.62 4.71 -7.74
N GLY A 108 16.82 4.53 -8.81
CA GLY A 108 16.88 3.36 -9.68
C GLY A 108 17.97 3.40 -10.76
N MET A 109 18.80 4.47 -10.84
CA MET A 109 19.77 4.68 -11.93
C MET A 109 21.25 4.69 -11.50
N PRO A 110 21.68 4.01 -10.41
CA PRO A 110 23.05 4.16 -9.89
C PRO A 110 24.15 3.69 -10.86
N THR A 111 23.82 2.89 -11.86
CA THR A 111 24.76 2.32 -12.84
C THR A 111 24.41 2.67 -14.29
N GLY A 112 23.48 3.63 -14.50
CA GLY A 112 22.95 3.97 -15.81
C GLY A 112 21.93 2.96 -16.39
N LYS A 113 21.63 1.89 -15.65
CA LYS A 113 20.56 0.94 -15.92
C LYS A 113 19.53 1.04 -14.80
N LEU A 114 18.25 1.04 -15.15
CA LEU A 114 17.14 1.05 -14.19
C LEU A 114 17.11 -0.24 -13.36
N ASP A 115 17.37 -0.11 -12.06
CA ASP A 115 17.35 -1.17 -11.07
C ASP A 115 17.11 -0.59 -9.66
N PHE A 116 16.00 -0.91 -9.04
CA PHE A 116 15.64 -0.40 -7.72
C PHE A 116 16.08 -1.30 -6.57
N THR A 117 16.76 -2.42 -6.83
CA THR A 117 17.24 -3.35 -5.80
C THR A 117 18.06 -2.64 -4.71
N ARG A 118 18.93 -1.71 -5.12
CA ARG A 118 19.75 -0.93 -4.17
C ARG A 118 18.93 0.04 -3.31
N ALA A 119 17.87 0.61 -3.85
CA ALA A 119 17.03 1.55 -3.12
C ALA A 119 16.27 0.87 -1.96
N PHE A 120 15.97 -0.41 -2.09
CA PHE A 120 15.13 -1.16 -1.17
C PHE A 120 15.88 -2.25 -0.37
N MET A 121 17.18 -2.47 -0.61
CA MET A 121 17.92 -3.62 -0.08
C MET A 121 17.89 -3.74 1.45
N ASP A 122 17.87 -2.62 2.17
CA ASP A 122 17.90 -2.63 3.64
C ASP A 122 16.54 -2.96 4.29
N VAL A 123 15.44 -2.82 3.53
CA VAL A 123 14.08 -3.09 4.00
C VAL A 123 13.47 -4.34 3.37
N ALA A 124 14.09 -4.90 2.32
CA ALA A 124 13.52 -6.00 1.54
C ALA A 124 13.19 -7.23 2.41
N ALA A 125 14.11 -7.65 3.29
CA ALA A 125 13.86 -8.79 4.18
C ALA A 125 12.71 -8.51 5.16
N THR A 126 12.62 -7.29 5.69
CA THR A 126 11.52 -6.88 6.59
C THR A 126 10.18 -6.90 5.87
N MET A 127 10.11 -6.38 4.63
CA MET A 127 8.88 -6.39 3.83
C MET A 127 8.44 -7.81 3.46
N ALA A 128 9.39 -8.68 3.12
CA ALA A 128 9.12 -10.07 2.72
C ALA A 128 8.74 -11.00 3.89
N ASP A 129 9.00 -10.59 5.14
CA ASP A 129 8.67 -11.37 6.33
C ASP A 129 7.22 -11.13 6.78
N ALA A 130 6.28 -11.47 5.92
CA ALA A 130 4.85 -11.39 6.17
C ALA A 130 4.09 -12.38 5.28
N ASP A 131 2.84 -12.66 5.64
CA ASP A 131 1.93 -13.45 4.81
C ASP A 131 1.33 -12.61 3.65
N LEU A 132 1.29 -11.29 3.83
CA LEU A 132 0.82 -10.32 2.84
C LEU A 132 1.45 -8.95 3.09
N THR A 133 1.85 -8.25 2.02
CA THR A 133 2.46 -6.93 2.12
C THR A 133 1.80 -5.93 1.18
N VAL A 134 1.43 -4.76 1.73
CA VAL A 134 0.70 -3.71 1.01
C VAL A 134 1.37 -2.34 1.15
N LEU A 135 1.24 -1.47 0.13
CA LEU A 135 1.65 -0.07 0.18
C LEU A 135 0.84 0.80 -0.80
N ASN A 136 0.97 2.13 -0.69
CA ASN A 136 0.42 3.04 -1.69
C ASN A 136 1.45 3.36 -2.78
N PHE A 137 1.06 3.14 -4.05
CA PHE A 137 1.85 3.51 -5.22
C PHE A 137 1.36 4.86 -5.75
N GLU A 138 1.93 5.97 -5.24
CA GLU A 138 1.52 7.32 -5.61
C GLU A 138 2.23 7.82 -6.87
N GLY A 139 1.72 7.39 -8.00
CA GLY A 139 2.24 7.68 -9.31
C GLY A 139 1.59 6.84 -10.39
N THR A 140 2.16 6.90 -11.58
CA THR A 140 1.72 6.13 -12.75
C THR A 140 2.90 5.40 -13.39
N VAL A 141 2.61 4.41 -14.25
CA VAL A 141 3.58 3.75 -15.13
C VAL A 141 3.12 3.99 -16.57
N SER A 142 3.34 5.21 -17.05
CA SER A 142 2.80 5.71 -18.32
C SER A 142 3.87 6.04 -19.37
N GLY A 143 5.12 5.63 -19.10
CA GLY A 143 6.26 5.89 -19.98
C GLY A 143 6.96 7.24 -19.72
N GLU A 144 8.03 7.48 -20.47
CA GLU A 144 8.82 8.72 -20.37
C GLU A 144 8.04 9.99 -20.77
N PRO A 145 8.41 11.17 -20.23
CA PRO A 145 9.44 11.37 -19.20
C PRO A 145 8.99 10.89 -17.83
N TYR A 146 9.96 10.34 -17.06
CA TYR A 146 9.75 9.91 -15.68
C TYR A 146 9.96 11.05 -14.69
N GLY A 147 9.48 10.88 -13.45
CA GLY A 147 9.71 11.79 -12.34
C GLY A 147 8.56 12.73 -12.04
N THR A 148 8.85 13.80 -11.29
CA THR A 148 7.90 14.70 -10.64
C THR A 148 6.89 15.35 -11.59
N ASP A 149 7.34 15.85 -12.74
CA ASP A 149 6.47 16.59 -13.68
C ASP A 149 5.29 15.76 -14.24
N ARG A 150 5.45 14.45 -14.33
CA ARG A 150 4.48 13.52 -14.88
C ARG A 150 4.00 12.49 -13.87
N THR A 151 4.61 12.46 -12.67
CA THR A 151 4.43 11.39 -11.69
C THR A 151 4.48 9.99 -12.31
N SER A 152 5.29 9.84 -13.38
CA SER A 152 5.48 8.60 -14.11
C SER A 152 6.74 7.89 -13.65
N ALA A 153 6.60 6.64 -13.25
CA ALA A 153 7.71 5.76 -12.85
C ALA A 153 8.16 4.86 -14.00
N PRO A 154 9.43 4.48 -14.03
CA PRO A 154 9.88 3.37 -14.83
C PRO A 154 9.30 2.06 -14.29
N ARG A 155 9.02 1.11 -15.20
CA ARG A 155 8.38 -0.16 -14.83
C ARG A 155 9.23 -0.98 -13.84
N GLU A 156 10.53 -0.84 -13.90
CA GLU A 156 11.50 -1.56 -13.07
C GLU A 156 11.30 -1.33 -11.56
N ILE A 157 10.62 -0.25 -11.18
CA ILE A 157 10.26 0.00 -9.77
C ILE A 157 9.27 -1.07 -9.26
N LEU A 158 8.35 -1.54 -10.11
CA LEU A 158 7.39 -2.60 -9.76
C LEU A 158 8.10 -3.95 -9.57
N ASP A 159 9.14 -4.23 -10.37
CA ASP A 159 9.98 -5.41 -10.20
C ASP A 159 10.73 -5.33 -8.87
N GLY A 160 11.19 -4.13 -8.47
CA GLY A 160 11.76 -3.86 -7.14
C GLY A 160 10.77 -4.13 -6.02
N LEU A 161 9.54 -3.62 -6.11
CA LEU A 161 8.47 -3.87 -5.14
C LEU A 161 8.15 -5.36 -5.00
N ARG A 162 7.99 -6.05 -6.13
CA ARG A 162 7.71 -7.49 -6.13
C ARG A 162 8.85 -8.30 -5.49
N SER A 163 10.09 -7.92 -5.77
CA SER A 163 11.28 -8.61 -5.22
C SER A 163 11.40 -8.51 -3.70
N MET A 164 10.84 -7.46 -3.08
CA MET A 164 10.81 -7.30 -1.63
C MET A 164 9.51 -7.80 -0.99
N GLY A 165 8.69 -8.58 -1.72
CA GLY A 165 7.52 -9.26 -1.15
C GLY A 165 6.23 -8.45 -1.15
N VAL A 166 6.16 -7.30 -1.82
CA VAL A 166 4.88 -6.58 -1.97
C VAL A 166 3.93 -7.41 -2.82
N ASP A 167 2.67 -7.50 -2.39
CA ASP A 167 1.61 -8.25 -3.05
C ASP A 167 0.54 -7.33 -3.63
N LEU A 168 0.08 -6.33 -2.86
CA LEU A 168 -0.97 -5.41 -3.27
C LEU A 168 -0.48 -3.96 -3.20
N VAL A 169 -0.94 -3.15 -4.13
CA VAL A 169 -0.64 -1.72 -4.16
C VAL A 169 -1.91 -0.88 -4.30
N GLN A 170 -2.06 0.09 -3.41
CA GLN A 170 -3.11 1.09 -3.56
C GLN A 170 -2.81 1.94 -4.79
N THR A 171 -3.79 2.08 -5.68
CA THR A 171 -3.75 2.93 -6.88
C THR A 171 -4.84 4.01 -6.87
N ALA A 172 -5.76 3.95 -5.90
CA ALA A 172 -6.68 5.03 -5.58
C ALA A 172 -5.94 6.11 -4.77
N ASN A 173 -5.27 7.03 -5.44
CA ASN A 173 -4.53 8.14 -4.86
C ASN A 173 -4.61 9.40 -5.73
N SER A 174 -3.98 10.49 -5.28
CA SER A 174 -4.02 11.79 -5.96
C SER A 174 -3.49 11.75 -7.38
N CYS A 175 -2.57 10.84 -7.68
CA CYS A 175 -1.88 10.70 -8.97
C CYS A 175 -2.56 9.73 -9.95
N ALA A 176 -3.64 9.05 -9.57
CA ALA A 176 -4.25 7.94 -10.33
C ALA A 176 -4.49 8.26 -11.82
N ILE A 177 -4.89 9.49 -12.14
CA ILE A 177 -5.18 9.94 -13.51
C ILE A 177 -4.26 11.06 -14.01
N ASN A 178 -3.12 11.33 -13.38
CA ASN A 178 -2.20 12.40 -13.80
C ASN A 178 -1.76 12.29 -15.27
N ASN A 179 -1.77 11.08 -15.83
CA ASN A 179 -1.52 10.82 -17.25
C ASN A 179 -2.79 10.37 -17.99
N GLY A 180 -3.97 10.78 -17.51
CA GLY A 180 -5.28 10.44 -18.07
C GLY A 180 -5.65 8.96 -17.89
N LEU A 181 -6.79 8.55 -18.46
CA LEU A 181 -7.27 7.17 -18.40
C LEU A 181 -6.33 6.17 -19.10
N ILE A 182 -5.60 6.63 -20.12
CA ILE A 182 -4.59 5.79 -20.81
C ILE A 182 -3.44 5.50 -19.84
N GLY A 183 -2.99 6.51 -19.10
CA GLY A 183 -1.97 6.35 -18.05
C GLY A 183 -2.44 5.45 -16.92
N LEU A 184 -3.67 5.60 -16.45
CA LEU A 184 -4.29 4.71 -15.47
C LEU A 184 -4.28 3.26 -15.96
N SER A 185 -4.84 2.99 -17.16
CA SER A 185 -4.89 1.65 -17.74
C SER A 185 -3.50 1.03 -17.95
N SER A 186 -2.52 1.84 -18.40
CA SER A 186 -1.12 1.42 -18.53
C SER A 186 -0.53 1.03 -17.19
N THR A 187 -0.77 1.83 -16.15
CA THR A 187 -0.29 1.59 -14.78
C THR A 187 -0.85 0.27 -14.23
N LEU A 188 -2.17 0.07 -14.31
CA LEU A 188 -2.81 -1.16 -13.83
C LEU A 188 -2.30 -2.41 -14.58
N THR A 189 -2.09 -2.28 -15.88
CA THR A 189 -1.52 -3.35 -16.70
C THR A 189 -0.08 -3.67 -16.29
N ALA A 190 0.74 -2.65 -16.04
CA ALA A 190 2.12 -2.82 -15.60
C ALA A 190 2.20 -3.49 -14.22
N ILE A 191 1.38 -3.04 -13.26
CA ILE A 191 1.29 -3.60 -11.91
C ILE A 191 0.95 -5.09 -11.96
N ARG A 192 -0.12 -5.47 -12.68
CA ARG A 192 -0.51 -6.88 -12.83
C ARG A 192 0.56 -7.72 -13.55
N SER A 193 1.21 -7.14 -14.56
CA SER A 193 2.30 -7.81 -15.28
C SER A 193 3.54 -8.06 -14.44
N ALA A 194 3.74 -7.26 -13.38
CA ALA A 194 4.79 -7.49 -12.39
C ALA A 194 4.39 -8.51 -11.30
N GLY A 195 3.15 -9.02 -11.33
CA GLY A 195 2.61 -9.95 -10.34
C GLY A 195 2.15 -9.29 -9.06
N LEU A 196 1.82 -7.99 -9.12
CA LEU A 196 1.21 -7.22 -8.04
C LEU A 196 -0.29 -7.03 -8.31
N GLU A 197 -1.09 -6.85 -7.25
CA GLU A 197 -2.52 -6.58 -7.39
C GLU A 197 -2.84 -5.10 -7.09
N PRO A 198 -3.40 -4.33 -8.04
CA PRO A 198 -3.80 -2.95 -7.80
C PRO A 198 -5.14 -2.88 -7.08
N MET A 199 -5.31 -1.89 -6.17
CA MET A 199 -6.52 -1.69 -5.38
C MET A 199 -7.09 -0.29 -5.52
N GLY A 200 -8.42 -0.20 -5.67
CA GLY A 200 -9.21 1.03 -5.61
C GLY A 200 -9.26 1.83 -6.91
N SER A 201 -8.62 1.37 -7.98
CA SER A 201 -8.80 1.93 -9.31
C SER A 201 -8.94 0.85 -10.39
N TYR A 202 -9.58 1.17 -11.50
CA TYR A 202 -10.05 0.24 -12.53
C TYR A 202 -9.79 0.83 -13.91
N ALA A 203 -9.42 0.00 -14.88
CA ALA A 203 -9.16 0.44 -16.24
C ALA A 203 -10.43 0.85 -17.00
N SER A 204 -11.61 0.46 -16.50
CA SER A 204 -12.92 0.80 -17.08
C SER A 204 -14.04 0.62 -16.06
N THR A 205 -15.21 1.23 -16.35
CA THR A 205 -16.44 1.00 -15.58
C THR A 205 -16.84 -0.49 -15.55
N ALA A 206 -16.62 -1.23 -16.63
CA ALA A 206 -16.92 -2.66 -16.67
C ALA A 206 -16.03 -3.47 -15.70
N GLU A 207 -14.76 -3.10 -15.54
CA GLU A 207 -13.87 -3.72 -14.55
C GLU A 207 -14.32 -3.41 -13.12
N PHE A 208 -14.73 -2.15 -12.86
CA PHE A 208 -15.33 -1.79 -11.57
C PHE A 208 -16.60 -2.61 -11.27
N GLU A 209 -17.50 -2.74 -12.23
CA GLU A 209 -18.74 -3.53 -12.08
C GLU A 209 -18.45 -5.00 -11.76
N GLN A 210 -17.40 -5.56 -12.36
CA GLN A 210 -16.95 -6.92 -12.09
C GLN A 210 -16.35 -7.07 -10.69
N SER A 211 -15.48 -6.15 -10.28
CA SER A 211 -14.82 -6.15 -8.97
C SER A 211 -15.70 -5.63 -7.84
N LYS A 212 -16.77 -4.87 -8.16
CA LYS A 212 -17.64 -4.16 -7.21
C LYS A 212 -16.91 -3.21 -6.27
N GLY A 213 -15.71 -2.75 -6.65
CA GLY A 213 -14.96 -1.75 -5.90
C GLY A 213 -14.02 -2.28 -4.81
N TYR A 214 -13.83 -3.59 -4.66
CA TYR A 214 -12.97 -4.20 -3.65
C TYR A 214 -12.06 -5.28 -4.24
N THR A 215 -11.05 -5.68 -3.45
CA THR A 215 -10.15 -6.81 -3.72
C THR A 215 -10.27 -7.83 -2.58
N MET A 216 -10.34 -9.12 -2.92
CA MET A 216 -10.47 -10.21 -1.96
C MET A 216 -9.29 -11.17 -2.10
N CYS A 217 -8.67 -11.56 -0.99
CA CYS A 217 -7.68 -12.62 -0.95
C CYS A 217 -7.93 -13.57 0.22
N THR A 218 -7.29 -14.73 0.18
CA THR A 218 -7.34 -15.70 1.28
C THR A 218 -5.91 -16.07 1.67
N VAL A 219 -5.58 -15.83 2.93
CA VAL A 219 -4.26 -16.05 3.51
C VAL A 219 -4.40 -17.05 4.65
N GLN A 220 -3.75 -18.19 4.57
CA GLN A 220 -3.84 -19.29 5.57
C GLN A 220 -5.28 -19.65 6.01
N GLY A 221 -6.27 -19.51 5.10
CA GLY A 221 -7.68 -19.76 5.38
C GLY A 221 -8.43 -18.59 6.03
N ILE A 222 -7.78 -17.44 6.21
CA ILE A 222 -8.41 -16.18 6.60
C ILE A 222 -8.77 -15.40 5.35
N LYS A 223 -10.03 -15.04 5.20
CA LYS A 223 -10.58 -14.29 4.08
C LYS A 223 -10.45 -12.79 4.35
N VAL A 224 -9.56 -12.13 3.64
CA VAL A 224 -9.26 -10.70 3.82
C VAL A 224 -9.86 -9.90 2.67
N ALA A 225 -10.70 -8.92 3.00
CA ALA A 225 -11.21 -7.93 2.04
C ALA A 225 -10.39 -6.65 2.12
N PHE A 226 -10.01 -6.11 0.96
CA PHE A 226 -9.41 -4.79 0.84
C PHE A 226 -10.33 -3.86 0.09
N VAL A 227 -10.53 -2.66 0.64
CA VAL A 227 -11.11 -1.50 -0.06
C VAL A 227 -10.10 -0.36 -0.05
N ALA A 228 -10.01 0.36 -1.15
CA ALA A 228 -9.09 1.51 -1.21
C ALA A 228 -9.81 2.71 -1.82
N PHE A 229 -9.61 3.90 -1.23
CA PHE A 229 -10.26 5.14 -1.64
C PHE A 229 -9.27 6.29 -1.64
N THR A 230 -9.53 7.30 -2.49
CA THR A 230 -8.79 8.57 -2.46
C THR A 230 -9.72 9.76 -2.20
N LYS A 231 -9.17 10.79 -1.54
CA LYS A 231 -9.88 12.06 -1.36
C LYS A 231 -10.16 12.76 -2.68
N GLY A 232 -9.26 12.63 -3.66
CA GLY A 232 -9.36 13.34 -4.93
C GLY A 232 -8.23 12.98 -5.89
N LEU A 233 -8.19 13.69 -7.00
CA LEU A 233 -7.37 13.44 -8.17
C LEU A 233 -6.56 14.69 -8.56
N SER A 234 -5.90 15.33 -7.59
CA SER A 234 -5.12 16.57 -7.78
C SER A 234 -5.91 17.70 -8.47
N GLY A 235 -7.20 17.83 -8.12
CA GLY A 235 -8.11 18.82 -8.71
C GLY A 235 -8.60 18.49 -10.12
N MET A 236 -8.29 17.30 -10.63
CA MET A 236 -8.79 16.82 -11.93
C MET A 236 -10.14 16.12 -11.76
N GLY A 237 -11.08 16.39 -12.69
CA GLY A 237 -12.32 15.65 -12.80
C GLY A 237 -12.15 14.35 -13.59
N MET A 238 -12.90 13.32 -13.24
CA MET A 238 -12.97 12.10 -14.05
C MET A 238 -13.61 12.38 -15.41
N PRO A 239 -13.09 11.86 -16.51
CA PRO A 239 -13.75 11.96 -17.82
C PRO A 239 -15.12 11.30 -17.79
N ALA A 240 -16.11 11.96 -18.41
CA ALA A 240 -17.51 11.51 -18.43
C ALA A 240 -17.64 10.02 -18.81
N GLY A 241 -18.51 9.31 -18.10
CA GLY A 241 -18.74 7.87 -18.30
C GLY A 241 -17.67 6.95 -17.68
N ASN A 242 -16.73 7.51 -16.91
CA ASN A 242 -15.67 6.76 -16.21
C ASN A 242 -15.65 7.05 -14.71
N ASP A 243 -16.75 7.53 -14.17
CA ASP A 243 -16.86 8.01 -12.78
C ASP A 243 -16.47 6.97 -11.73
N ASN A 244 -16.58 5.68 -12.06
CA ASN A 244 -16.24 4.56 -11.18
C ASN A 244 -14.83 3.99 -11.41
N CYS A 245 -14.01 4.61 -12.27
CA CYS A 245 -12.65 4.10 -12.49
C CYS A 245 -11.69 4.33 -11.31
N VAL A 246 -12.07 5.17 -10.34
CA VAL A 246 -11.35 5.35 -9.08
C VAL A 246 -12.36 5.46 -7.93
N ASN A 247 -12.15 4.76 -6.84
CA ASN A 247 -12.97 4.88 -5.64
C ASN A 247 -12.67 6.21 -4.93
N LEU A 248 -13.69 7.04 -4.77
CA LEU A 248 -13.58 8.41 -4.26
C LEU A 248 -14.26 8.56 -2.90
N LEU A 249 -13.56 9.23 -1.95
CA LEU A 249 -14.08 9.56 -0.63
C LEU A 249 -15.10 10.70 -0.64
N TYR A 250 -15.02 11.60 -1.63
CA TYR A 250 -15.87 12.81 -1.69
C TYR A 250 -16.62 12.88 -2.99
N GLU A 251 -17.86 13.42 -2.96
CA GLU A 251 -18.63 13.74 -4.16
C GLU A 251 -18.06 14.97 -4.88
N ASP A 252 -17.48 15.91 -4.12
CA ASP A 252 -16.82 17.14 -4.59
C ASP A 252 -15.27 17.00 -4.58
N TYR A 253 -14.79 15.83 -5.00
CA TYR A 253 -13.39 15.41 -4.99
C TYR A 253 -12.46 16.24 -5.91
N ASP A 254 -13.03 16.98 -6.85
CA ASP A 254 -12.33 17.85 -7.78
C ASP A 254 -12.27 19.33 -7.34
N SER A 255 -12.87 19.64 -6.17
CA SER A 255 -13.05 21.04 -5.75
C SER A 255 -12.84 21.27 -4.25
N THR A 256 -13.78 20.90 -3.37
CA THR A 256 -13.79 21.40 -1.98
C THR A 256 -13.59 20.35 -0.91
N TYR A 257 -13.73 19.05 -1.20
CA TYR A 257 -13.56 17.92 -0.27
C TYR A 257 -14.42 18.02 1.01
N LYS A 258 -15.65 18.54 0.89
CA LYS A 258 -16.56 18.76 2.02
C LYS A 258 -17.69 17.76 2.09
N LYS A 259 -18.02 17.14 0.96
CA LYS A 259 -19.15 16.24 0.86
C LYS A 259 -18.70 14.79 0.74
N ILE A 260 -18.67 14.07 1.86
CA ILE A 260 -18.30 12.66 1.88
C ILE A 260 -19.26 11.86 0.99
N ASN A 261 -18.72 11.02 0.11
CA ASN A 261 -19.45 10.11 -0.79
C ASN A 261 -20.01 8.90 -0.05
N LYS A 262 -20.90 9.14 0.92
CA LYS A 262 -21.51 8.09 1.74
C LYS A 262 -22.22 7.03 0.91
N THR A 263 -22.84 7.40 -0.20
CA THR A 263 -23.56 6.49 -1.08
C THR A 263 -22.62 5.50 -1.76
N GLY A 264 -21.55 5.98 -2.39
CA GLY A 264 -20.57 5.14 -3.07
C GLY A 264 -19.81 4.25 -2.10
N ILE A 265 -19.34 4.81 -0.97
CA ILE A 265 -18.65 4.06 0.09
C ILE A 265 -19.52 2.93 0.61
N ASN A 266 -20.78 3.23 1.03
CA ASN A 266 -21.68 2.21 1.55
C ASN A 266 -22.06 1.14 0.52
N ALA A 267 -22.14 1.47 -0.77
CA ALA A 267 -22.40 0.49 -1.82
C ALA A 267 -21.27 -0.55 -1.91
N ILE A 268 -20.01 -0.09 -1.86
CA ILE A 268 -18.84 -0.98 -1.88
C ILE A 268 -18.78 -1.81 -0.59
N LEU A 269 -18.95 -1.20 0.60
CA LEU A 269 -18.88 -1.91 1.88
C LEU A 269 -19.98 -2.98 1.99
N LYS A 270 -21.20 -2.72 1.51
CA LYS A 270 -22.26 -3.74 1.42
C LYS A 270 -21.92 -4.88 0.47
N ALA A 271 -21.22 -4.59 -0.64
CA ALA A 271 -20.76 -5.65 -1.53
C ALA A 271 -19.69 -6.52 -0.86
N VAL A 272 -18.81 -5.93 -0.06
CA VAL A 272 -17.83 -6.64 0.78
C VAL A 272 -18.53 -7.50 1.83
N GLU A 273 -19.49 -6.96 2.57
CA GLU A 273 -20.26 -7.67 3.60
C GLU A 273 -20.94 -8.94 3.02
N ALA A 274 -21.48 -8.84 1.80
CA ALA A 274 -22.13 -9.97 1.12
C ALA A 274 -21.18 -11.14 0.85
N GLU A 275 -19.86 -10.88 0.71
CA GLU A 275 -18.83 -11.89 0.55
C GLU A 275 -18.41 -12.55 1.88
N LYS A 276 -18.82 -11.99 3.02
CA LYS A 276 -18.50 -12.47 4.37
C LYS A 276 -17.00 -12.66 4.58
N PRO A 277 -16.19 -11.60 4.46
CA PRO A 277 -14.78 -11.69 4.83
C PRO A 277 -14.63 -11.98 6.32
N ASP A 278 -13.47 -12.52 6.70
CA ASP A 278 -13.10 -12.67 8.11
C ASP A 278 -12.61 -11.34 8.70
N ILE A 279 -11.98 -10.50 7.85
CA ILE A 279 -11.51 -9.16 8.23
C ILE A 279 -11.54 -8.23 7.00
N THR A 280 -11.85 -6.95 7.23
CA THR A 280 -11.88 -5.91 6.19
C THR A 280 -10.87 -4.81 6.48
N ILE A 281 -10.00 -4.53 5.52
CA ILE A 281 -8.94 -3.51 5.58
C ILE A 281 -9.23 -2.41 4.57
N ALA A 282 -9.27 -1.15 5.01
CA ALA A 282 -9.40 0.01 4.15
C ALA A 282 -8.06 0.73 4.01
N MET A 283 -7.61 1.00 2.79
CA MET A 283 -6.51 1.91 2.50
C MET A 283 -7.08 3.26 2.06
N LEU A 284 -6.79 4.32 2.82
CA LEU A 284 -7.41 5.63 2.63
C LEU A 284 -6.35 6.69 2.32
N HIS A 285 -6.38 7.22 1.09
CA HIS A 285 -5.54 8.33 0.65
C HIS A 285 -6.29 9.65 0.93
N TRP A 286 -6.05 10.24 2.11
CA TRP A 286 -6.92 11.25 2.73
C TRP A 286 -6.16 12.34 3.52
N GLY A 287 -6.89 13.22 4.23
CA GLY A 287 -6.29 14.25 5.07
C GLY A 287 -5.68 15.40 4.26
N SER A 288 -4.63 16.02 4.77
CA SER A 288 -3.92 17.13 4.12
C SER A 288 -2.43 16.85 4.08
N GLU A 289 -1.82 17.13 2.93
CA GLU A 289 -0.36 16.99 2.76
C GLU A 289 0.41 17.78 3.82
N TYR A 290 1.45 17.16 4.35
CA TYR A 290 2.39 17.73 5.32
C TYR A 290 1.74 18.27 6.60
N ASN A 291 0.56 17.74 6.96
CA ASN A 291 -0.14 18.06 8.20
C ASN A 291 -0.06 16.87 9.17
N GLU A 292 0.47 17.11 10.37
CA GLU A 292 0.58 16.10 11.41
C GLU A 292 -0.74 15.90 12.19
N ALA A 293 -1.63 16.90 12.16
CA ALA A 293 -2.89 16.84 12.89
C ALA A 293 -3.94 16.02 12.14
N ILE A 294 -4.69 15.24 12.90
CA ILE A 294 -5.88 14.54 12.41
C ILE A 294 -7.00 15.58 12.28
N SER A 295 -7.74 15.55 11.19
CA SER A 295 -8.89 16.42 10.96
C SER A 295 -10.20 15.75 11.40
N ASP A 296 -11.19 16.55 11.82
CA ASP A 296 -12.54 16.07 12.14
C ASP A 296 -13.13 15.21 10.99
N THR A 297 -12.83 15.57 9.74
CA THR A 297 -13.30 14.80 8.58
C THR A 297 -12.66 13.41 8.47
N GLN A 298 -11.40 13.25 8.91
CA GLN A 298 -10.79 11.92 9.01
C GLN A 298 -11.50 11.09 10.08
N GLU A 299 -11.87 11.68 11.22
CA GLU A 299 -12.63 11.00 12.28
C GLU A 299 -14.04 10.61 11.79
N ASP A 300 -14.75 11.49 11.08
CA ASP A 300 -16.05 11.19 10.45
C ASP A 300 -15.97 10.01 9.47
N ILE A 301 -14.88 9.93 8.68
CA ILE A 301 -14.66 8.84 7.74
C ILE A 301 -14.32 7.54 8.48
N VAL A 302 -13.52 7.58 9.56
CA VAL A 302 -13.26 6.41 10.42
C VAL A 302 -14.57 5.84 10.94
N GLU A 303 -15.44 6.69 11.50
CA GLU A 303 -16.75 6.27 12.00
C GLU A 303 -17.62 5.63 10.91
N LEU A 304 -17.63 6.23 9.70
CA LEU A 304 -18.36 5.68 8.55
C LEU A 304 -17.83 4.31 8.13
N MET A 305 -16.50 4.15 8.04
CA MET A 305 -15.84 2.89 7.64
C MET A 305 -16.08 1.79 8.68
N GLN A 306 -15.90 2.08 9.96
CA GLN A 306 -16.12 1.11 11.04
C GLN A 306 -17.60 0.68 11.14
N LYS A 307 -18.55 1.61 10.99
CA LYS A 307 -20.00 1.28 10.89
C LYS A 307 -20.32 0.40 9.67
N GLY A 308 -19.52 0.50 8.62
CA GLY A 308 -19.61 -0.33 7.42
C GLY A 308 -18.87 -1.67 7.49
N GLY A 309 -18.31 -2.04 8.67
CA GLY A 309 -17.63 -3.31 8.90
C GLY A 309 -16.16 -3.32 8.53
N VAL A 310 -15.50 -2.15 8.50
CA VAL A 310 -14.03 -2.06 8.34
C VAL A 310 -13.36 -2.22 9.70
N ASP A 311 -12.43 -3.17 9.80
CA ASP A 311 -11.69 -3.49 11.03
C ASP A 311 -10.36 -2.75 11.11
N VAL A 312 -9.70 -2.53 9.95
CA VAL A 312 -8.40 -1.88 9.86
C VAL A 312 -8.44 -0.73 8.87
N ILE A 313 -7.91 0.43 9.26
CA ILE A 313 -7.71 1.57 8.37
C ILE A 313 -6.22 1.89 8.27
N LEU A 314 -5.71 1.97 7.04
CA LEU A 314 -4.34 2.31 6.70
C LEU A 314 -4.34 3.61 5.88
N GLY A 315 -3.96 4.72 6.52
CA GLY A 315 -3.98 6.05 5.93
C GLY A 315 -2.69 6.36 5.16
N THR A 316 -2.85 7.11 4.07
CA THR A 316 -1.79 7.62 3.18
C THR A 316 -2.13 9.05 2.74
N HIS A 317 -1.28 9.76 2.00
CA HIS A 317 -1.41 11.13 1.51
C HIS A 317 -0.84 12.25 2.40
N PRO A 318 -0.89 12.23 3.75
CA PRO A 318 -0.23 13.31 4.51
C PRO A 318 1.29 13.34 4.34
N HIS A 319 1.92 12.31 3.80
CA HIS A 319 3.38 12.15 3.66
C HIS A 319 4.13 12.20 5.00
N LEU A 320 3.42 12.44 6.08
CA LEU A 320 3.91 12.45 7.46
C LEU A 320 3.25 11.33 8.25
N LEU A 321 4.03 10.70 9.12
CA LEU A 321 3.47 9.73 10.06
C LEU A 321 2.47 10.44 10.99
N GLN A 322 1.23 9.95 11.05
CA GLN A 322 0.22 10.35 12.02
C GLN A 322 0.00 9.23 13.05
N THR A 323 -0.86 9.48 14.04
CA THR A 323 -1.15 8.55 15.13
C THR A 323 -1.69 7.21 14.64
N ILE A 324 -1.34 6.13 15.35
CA ILE A 324 -1.92 4.80 15.23
C ILE A 324 -2.70 4.49 16.49
N VAL A 325 -3.96 4.12 16.33
CA VAL A 325 -4.88 3.76 17.43
C VAL A 325 -5.26 2.30 17.28
N HIS A 326 -4.94 1.48 18.28
CA HIS A 326 -5.34 0.07 18.35
C HIS A 326 -6.35 -0.12 19.49
N ASP A 327 -7.60 -0.36 19.14
CA ASP A 327 -8.62 -0.79 20.09
C ASP A 327 -8.55 -2.31 20.27
N ARG A 328 -7.86 -2.75 21.33
CA ARG A 328 -7.71 -4.18 21.63
C ARG A 328 -9.03 -4.85 22.01
N ALA A 329 -9.98 -4.12 22.55
CA ALA A 329 -11.27 -4.67 22.97
C ALA A 329 -12.16 -4.94 21.74
N ALA A 330 -12.22 -3.98 20.81
CA ALA A 330 -12.90 -4.13 19.53
C ALA A 330 -12.10 -5.03 18.57
N GLY A 331 -10.79 -5.09 18.69
CA GLY A 331 -9.89 -5.79 17.76
C GLY A 331 -9.70 -5.03 16.47
N THR A 332 -9.77 -3.69 16.50
CA THR A 332 -9.66 -2.80 15.34
C THR A 332 -8.41 -1.91 15.43
N LEU A 333 -7.92 -1.45 14.28
CA LEU A 333 -6.77 -0.56 14.23
C LEU A 333 -6.96 0.55 13.19
N VAL A 334 -6.62 1.78 13.56
CA VAL A 334 -6.59 2.94 12.67
C VAL A 334 -5.19 3.55 12.67
N ALA A 335 -4.47 3.41 11.57
CA ALA A 335 -3.27 4.18 11.27
C ALA A 335 -3.68 5.38 10.41
N TYR A 336 -3.73 6.58 10.98
CA TYR A 336 -4.22 7.77 10.27
C TYR A 336 -3.32 8.17 9.09
N SER A 337 -2.01 7.98 9.20
CA SER A 337 -1.06 8.04 8.10
C SER A 337 0.19 7.25 8.41
N LEU A 338 0.63 6.44 7.46
CA LEU A 338 1.91 5.72 7.56
C LEU A 338 3.11 6.57 7.12
N GLY A 339 2.90 7.77 6.53
CA GLY A 339 3.96 8.62 5.98
C GLY A 339 4.52 8.09 4.66
N ASP A 340 5.65 8.64 4.21
CA ASP A 340 6.31 8.16 3.00
C ASP A 340 7.11 6.88 3.26
N PHE A 341 6.77 5.81 2.56
CA PHE A 341 7.65 4.65 2.47
C PHE A 341 8.92 5.01 1.69
N PHE A 342 8.76 5.69 0.56
CA PHE A 342 9.86 6.15 -0.26
C PHE A 342 9.46 7.37 -1.08
N GLY A 343 10.07 8.51 -0.76
CA GLY A 343 9.89 9.79 -1.41
C GLY A 343 11.21 10.56 -1.44
N ASP A 344 11.21 11.82 -1.86
CA ASP A 344 12.42 12.63 -1.91
C ASP A 344 12.91 13.12 -0.52
N GLY A 345 12.06 13.03 0.50
CA GLY A 345 12.38 13.42 1.88
C GLY A 345 12.67 14.91 2.06
N THR A 346 12.28 15.77 1.11
CA THR A 346 12.65 17.20 1.12
C THR A 346 11.79 18.04 2.05
N ARG A 347 10.58 17.57 2.38
CA ARG A 347 9.70 18.23 3.35
C ARG A 347 9.98 17.73 4.76
N GLY A 348 9.96 18.64 5.73
CA GLY A 348 10.25 18.29 7.13
C GLY A 348 9.30 17.19 7.62
N GLY A 349 9.86 16.06 8.06
CA GLY A 349 9.11 14.90 8.55
C GLY A 349 8.73 13.86 7.50
N SER A 350 8.84 14.14 6.19
CA SER A 350 8.53 13.16 5.14
C SER A 350 9.69 12.19 4.83
N ASN A 351 10.83 12.39 5.47
CA ASN A 351 12.01 11.54 5.29
C ASN A 351 12.06 10.36 6.27
N TYR A 352 11.06 10.20 7.14
CA TYR A 352 10.93 9.06 8.05
C TYR A 352 9.49 8.59 8.15
N SER A 353 9.33 7.29 8.31
CA SER A 353 8.04 6.63 8.50
C SER A 353 8.23 5.26 9.14
N ILE A 354 7.28 4.36 8.93
CA ILE A 354 7.33 3.00 9.47
C ILE A 354 6.90 1.97 8.42
N ILE A 355 7.36 0.75 8.59
CA ILE A 355 6.70 -0.45 8.10
C ILE A 355 5.89 -1.01 9.27
N LEU A 356 4.57 -0.94 9.16
CA LEU A 356 3.63 -1.48 10.14
C LEU A 356 3.49 -2.98 9.94
N ASP A 357 3.47 -3.77 11.01
CA ASP A 357 3.19 -5.20 11.03
C ASP A 357 1.94 -5.46 11.88
N LEU A 358 0.89 -5.96 11.25
CA LEU A 358 -0.38 -6.30 11.88
C LEU A 358 -0.41 -7.79 12.18
N GLU A 359 -0.62 -8.15 13.44
CA GLU A 359 -0.95 -9.51 13.85
C GLU A 359 -2.47 -9.68 13.85
N ILE A 360 -2.97 -10.56 12.97
CA ILE A 360 -4.40 -10.82 12.82
C ILE A 360 -4.66 -12.28 13.17
N THR A 361 -5.49 -12.50 14.19
CA THR A 361 -5.81 -13.85 14.67
C THR A 361 -7.29 -14.16 14.45
N LYS A 362 -7.55 -15.31 13.80
CA LYS A 362 -8.85 -15.94 13.67
C LYS A 362 -9.00 -17.03 14.71
N ASP A 363 -9.99 -16.93 15.57
CA ASP A 363 -10.45 -17.99 16.45
C ASP A 363 -11.65 -18.70 15.80
N SER A 364 -11.42 -19.92 15.33
CA SER A 364 -12.45 -20.70 14.64
C SER A 364 -13.55 -21.20 15.55
N ASP A 365 -13.32 -21.34 16.88
CA ASP A 365 -14.33 -21.73 17.84
C ASP A 365 -15.22 -20.57 18.24
N ALA A 366 -14.62 -19.40 18.46
CA ALA A 366 -15.36 -18.19 18.73
C ALA A 366 -16.03 -17.61 17.47
N GLY A 367 -15.56 -18.01 16.27
CA GLY A 367 -16.00 -17.43 15.01
C GLY A 367 -15.63 -15.97 14.85
N THR A 368 -14.52 -15.52 15.45
CA THR A 368 -14.07 -14.12 15.44
C THR A 368 -12.70 -13.99 14.81
N THR A 369 -12.49 -12.90 14.08
CA THR A 369 -11.17 -12.49 13.58
C THR A 369 -10.91 -11.06 14.02
N ARG A 370 -9.72 -10.76 14.50
CA ARG A 370 -9.37 -9.44 15.04
C ARG A 370 -7.89 -9.14 14.90
N VAL A 371 -7.53 -7.86 14.92
CA VAL A 371 -6.15 -7.44 15.17
C VAL A 371 -5.83 -7.70 16.65
N THR A 372 -4.93 -8.66 16.90
CA THR A 372 -4.52 -9.03 18.26
C THR A 372 -3.38 -8.19 18.78
N ASP A 373 -2.47 -7.82 17.88
CA ASP A 373 -1.35 -6.93 18.18
C ASP A 373 -0.83 -6.22 16.93
N PHE A 374 0.07 -5.28 17.09
CA PHE A 374 0.84 -4.69 16.01
C PHE A 374 2.27 -4.37 16.48
N SER A 375 3.18 -4.40 15.53
CA SER A 375 4.53 -3.88 15.71
C SER A 375 4.91 -2.99 14.52
N TYR A 376 6.06 -2.33 14.59
CA TYR A 376 6.52 -1.49 13.49
C TYR A 376 8.04 -1.42 13.43
N THR A 377 8.55 -1.25 12.22
CA THR A 377 9.96 -1.00 11.94
C THR A 377 10.13 0.46 11.51
N PRO A 378 10.84 1.30 12.28
CA PRO A 378 11.16 2.67 11.89
C PRO A 378 12.07 2.69 10.66
N ILE A 379 11.70 3.47 9.63
CA ILE A 379 12.48 3.64 8.40
C ILE A 379 12.79 5.10 8.12
N TYR A 380 13.85 5.31 7.32
CA TYR A 380 14.35 6.63 6.96
C TYR A 380 14.80 6.64 5.48
N THR A 381 14.43 7.69 4.76
CA THR A 381 14.97 7.95 3.42
C THR A 381 16.33 8.61 3.54
N LEU A 382 17.38 7.80 3.40
CA LEU A 382 18.79 8.21 3.54
C LEU A 382 19.37 8.65 2.19
N GLN A 383 19.95 9.85 2.15
CA GLN A 383 20.74 10.27 1.00
C GLN A 383 22.15 9.64 1.06
N ILE A 384 22.48 8.86 0.04
CA ILE A 384 23.79 8.23 -0.15
C ILE A 384 24.61 9.03 -1.17
N THR A 385 25.91 9.19 -0.90
CA THR A 385 26.86 9.76 -1.84
C THR A 385 27.89 8.69 -2.20
N GLU A 386 28.05 8.41 -3.48
CA GLU A 386 29.07 7.48 -3.98
C GLU A 386 30.19 8.23 -4.72
N ASN A 387 31.39 7.63 -4.75
CA ASN A 387 32.54 8.09 -5.53
C ASN A 387 32.87 9.57 -5.32
N GLU A 388 33.31 9.94 -4.10
CA GLU A 388 33.82 11.29 -3.76
C GLU A 388 32.86 12.45 -4.10
N GLY A 389 31.55 12.18 -4.19
CA GLY A 389 30.52 13.21 -4.39
C GLY A 389 29.92 13.28 -5.79
N ASP A 390 30.35 12.40 -6.70
CA ASP A 390 29.91 12.47 -8.11
C ASP A 390 28.48 11.95 -8.33
N TYR A 391 27.99 11.05 -7.47
CA TYR A 391 26.64 10.52 -7.60
C TYR A 391 25.90 10.47 -6.25
N LYS A 392 24.73 11.08 -6.22
CA LYS A 392 23.83 11.09 -5.05
C LYS A 392 22.53 10.41 -5.39
N TYR A 393 22.10 9.48 -4.54
CA TYR A 393 20.80 8.85 -4.64
C TYR A 393 20.19 8.64 -3.25
N ILE A 394 18.91 8.37 -3.19
CA ILE A 394 18.19 8.07 -1.96
C ILE A 394 17.98 6.56 -1.81
N ARG A 395 17.90 6.10 -0.56
CA ARG A 395 17.68 4.70 -0.18
C ARG A 395 16.86 4.63 1.09
N VAL A 396 15.95 3.67 1.16
CA VAL A 396 15.21 3.38 2.38
C VAL A 396 16.08 2.51 3.29
N VAL A 397 16.25 2.95 4.54
CA VAL A 397 17.01 2.20 5.55
C VAL A 397 16.16 1.98 6.80
N ARG A 398 16.40 0.89 7.52
CA ARG A 398 15.87 0.72 8.88
C ARG A 398 16.72 1.56 9.84
N ILE A 399 16.06 2.43 10.62
CA ILE A 399 16.75 3.44 11.43
C ILE A 399 17.70 2.78 12.44
N GLU A 400 17.23 1.80 13.20
CA GLU A 400 17.97 1.24 14.31
C GLU A 400 19.23 0.49 13.82
N GLU A 401 19.11 -0.30 12.75
CA GLU A 401 20.27 -0.99 12.15
C GLU A 401 21.24 -0.02 11.48
N ALA A 402 20.75 1.04 10.83
CA ALA A 402 21.62 2.05 10.24
C ALA A 402 22.41 2.81 11.31
N MET A 403 21.77 3.13 12.44
CA MET A 403 22.44 3.76 13.59
C MET A 403 23.45 2.82 14.25
N GLU A 404 23.13 1.52 14.38
CA GLU A 404 24.06 0.51 14.87
C GLU A 404 25.28 0.34 13.95
N ALA A 405 25.04 0.28 12.64
CA ALA A 405 26.11 0.19 11.66
C ALA A 405 27.06 1.40 11.71
N TYR A 406 26.53 2.60 11.91
CA TYR A 406 27.33 3.82 12.13
C TYR A 406 28.18 3.71 13.40
N ASN A 407 27.58 3.33 14.54
CA ASN A 407 28.26 3.23 15.83
C ASN A 407 29.40 2.19 15.81
N ASN A 408 29.24 1.11 15.02
CA ASN A 408 30.22 0.04 14.86
C ASN A 408 31.23 0.29 13.73
N ASN A 409 31.17 1.45 13.06
CA ASN A 409 31.98 1.80 11.90
C ASN A 409 31.90 0.77 10.74
N TYR A 410 30.74 0.09 10.59
CA TYR A 410 30.52 -0.88 9.51
C TYR A 410 30.18 -0.21 8.18
N VAL A 411 29.69 1.03 8.20
CA VAL A 411 29.23 1.78 7.01
C VAL A 411 29.81 3.19 7.02
N ASP A 412 30.73 3.49 6.13
CA ASP A 412 31.36 4.80 5.93
C ASP A 412 30.46 5.84 5.22
N LYS A 413 29.29 5.39 4.73
CA LYS A 413 28.35 6.23 3.98
C LYS A 413 27.28 6.94 4.83
N ILE A 414 27.19 6.60 6.11
CA ILE A 414 26.30 7.28 7.05
C ILE A 414 27.08 8.40 7.73
N THR A 415 26.71 9.64 7.45
CA THR A 415 27.33 10.81 8.08
C THR A 415 26.82 11.02 9.50
N LYS A 416 27.59 11.76 10.33
CA LYS A 416 27.13 12.17 11.66
C LYS A 416 25.79 12.91 11.61
N SER A 417 25.60 13.80 10.63
CA SER A 417 24.34 14.53 10.45
C SER A 417 23.16 13.61 10.13
N ALA A 418 23.40 12.56 9.31
CA ALA A 418 22.36 11.57 9.03
C ALA A 418 22.01 10.74 10.28
N TYR A 419 23.01 10.38 11.09
CA TYR A 419 22.78 9.71 12.38
C TYR A 419 21.93 10.57 13.33
N GLU A 420 22.27 11.86 13.50
CA GLU A 420 21.52 12.79 14.35
C GLU A 420 20.07 12.99 13.84
N ALA A 421 19.88 13.04 12.53
CA ALA A 421 18.56 13.12 11.93
C ALA A 421 17.72 11.84 12.14
N MET A 422 18.34 10.66 12.06
CA MET A 422 17.68 9.38 12.36
C MET A 422 17.33 9.24 13.84
N ASP A 423 18.21 9.69 14.77
CA ASP A 423 17.90 9.71 16.20
C ASP A 423 16.71 10.62 16.51
N TYR A 424 16.64 11.79 15.88
CA TYR A 424 15.49 12.68 15.97
C TYR A 424 14.21 12.01 15.41
N ALA A 425 14.31 11.41 14.23
CA ALA A 425 13.20 10.72 13.59
C ALA A 425 12.65 9.58 14.47
N LEU A 426 13.54 8.77 15.06
CA LEU A 426 13.15 7.66 15.95
C LEU A 426 12.37 8.15 17.16
N LYS A 427 12.79 9.28 17.76
CA LYS A 427 12.05 9.92 18.87
C LYS A 427 10.65 10.36 18.42
N ARG A 428 10.57 11.04 17.26
CA ARG A 428 9.28 11.51 16.72
C ARG A 428 8.32 10.37 16.40
N ILE A 429 8.81 9.26 15.82
CA ILE A 429 8.01 8.06 15.56
C ILE A 429 7.45 7.50 16.86
N ARG A 430 8.29 7.32 17.88
CA ARG A 430 7.88 6.77 19.18
C ARG A 430 6.86 7.65 19.90
N GLU A 431 6.96 8.96 19.76
CA GLU A 431 6.01 9.90 20.34
C GLU A 431 4.61 9.85 19.68
N ARG A 432 4.53 9.47 18.39
CA ARG A 432 3.29 9.51 17.60
C ARG A 432 2.46 8.25 17.66
N ILE A 433 3.10 7.08 17.83
CA ILE A 433 2.38 5.82 17.87
C ILE A 433 1.78 5.64 19.25
N ALA A 434 0.45 5.54 19.31
CA ALA A 434 -0.31 5.51 20.55
C ALA A 434 -1.20 4.26 20.64
N THR A 435 -1.44 3.81 21.87
CA THR A 435 -2.39 2.74 22.21
C THR A 435 -3.47 3.32 23.12
N ALA A 436 -4.72 2.94 22.93
CA ALA A 436 -5.79 3.28 23.87
C ALA A 436 -5.57 2.55 25.20
N LYS A 437 -5.70 3.29 26.30
CA LYS A 437 -5.65 2.81 27.69
C LYS A 437 -6.82 3.36 28.44
N THR A 438 -7.39 2.59 29.36
CA THR A 438 -8.35 3.09 30.34
C THR A 438 -7.61 3.41 31.63
N VAL A 439 -7.83 4.60 32.18
CA VAL A 439 -7.33 5.03 33.50
C VAL A 439 -8.46 5.62 34.28
N GLU A 440 -8.36 5.57 35.63
CA GLU A 440 -9.32 6.24 36.50
C GLU A 440 -8.99 7.72 36.63
N CYS A 441 -10.01 8.58 36.60
CA CYS A 441 -9.83 10.02 36.89
C CYS A 441 -9.41 10.21 38.33
N PRO A 442 -8.28 10.90 38.63
CA PRO A 442 -7.76 11.05 39.99
C PRO A 442 -8.65 11.92 40.89
N GLU A 443 -9.69 12.57 40.36
CA GLU A 443 -10.60 13.42 41.14
C GLU A 443 -12.00 12.83 41.35
N CYS A 444 -12.49 11.96 40.44
CA CYS A 444 -13.86 11.45 40.52
C CYS A 444 -13.98 9.95 40.24
N GLU A 445 -12.85 9.25 40.06
CA GLU A 445 -12.80 7.78 39.81
C GLU A 445 -13.58 7.32 38.57
N GLU A 446 -13.91 8.24 37.63
CA GLU A 446 -14.55 7.88 36.37
C GLU A 446 -13.50 7.30 35.39
N ASP A 447 -13.85 6.20 34.73
CA ASP A 447 -13.02 5.60 33.69
C ASP A 447 -12.86 6.55 32.49
N LEU A 448 -11.61 6.82 32.13
CA LEU A 448 -11.23 7.65 30.98
C LEU A 448 -10.40 6.84 29.99
N GLU A 449 -10.84 6.82 28.74
CA GLU A 449 -10.03 6.32 27.66
C GLU A 449 -9.02 7.39 27.22
N ILE A 450 -7.74 7.06 27.28
CA ILE A 450 -6.62 7.92 26.89
C ILE A 450 -5.78 7.24 25.80
N LEU A 451 -5.07 8.03 25.00
CA LEU A 451 -4.10 7.55 24.05
C LEU A 451 -2.69 7.66 24.62
N VAL A 452 -2.00 6.54 24.71
CA VAL A 452 -0.66 6.43 25.26
C VAL A 452 0.31 5.96 24.18
N ASN A 453 1.41 6.69 23.99
CA ASN A 453 2.46 6.27 23.07
C ASN A 453 3.29 5.13 23.65
N ASN A 454 4.19 4.55 22.86
CA ASN A 454 5.05 3.46 23.28
C ASN A 454 6.10 3.84 24.35
N LEU A 455 6.21 5.13 24.70
CA LEU A 455 6.99 5.61 25.84
C LEU A 455 6.16 5.71 27.13
N GLY A 456 4.89 5.31 27.11
CA GLY A 456 3.99 5.39 28.26
C GLY A 456 3.49 6.82 28.54
N LYS A 457 3.49 7.72 27.54
CA LYS A 457 3.05 9.11 27.70
C LYS A 457 1.75 9.38 26.97
N LEU A 458 0.88 10.21 27.55
CA LEU A 458 -0.33 10.67 26.91
C LEU A 458 0.00 11.43 25.61
N VAL A 459 -0.70 11.10 24.53
CA VAL A 459 -0.49 11.73 23.21
C VAL A 459 -1.20 13.06 23.10
N ASN A 460 -2.37 13.19 23.74
CA ASN A 460 -3.20 14.39 23.73
C ASN A 460 -3.80 14.66 25.13
N ASP A 461 -4.25 15.91 25.35
CA ASP A 461 -5.00 16.26 26.56
C ASP A 461 -6.32 15.49 26.58
N LYS A 462 -6.70 15.01 27.78
CA LYS A 462 -8.00 14.39 28.00
C LYS A 462 -8.71 15.08 29.14
N THR A 463 -9.90 15.62 28.85
CA THR A 463 -10.74 16.28 29.90
C THR A 463 -11.81 15.31 30.36
N CYS A 464 -11.83 15.09 31.71
CA CYS A 464 -12.88 14.35 32.39
C CYS A 464 -14.17 15.20 32.52
N LYS A 465 -15.33 14.55 32.67
CA LYS A 465 -16.61 15.22 32.90
C LYS A 465 -16.61 16.08 34.19
N CYS A 466 -15.77 15.75 35.18
CA CYS A 466 -15.59 16.59 36.40
C CYS A 466 -14.78 17.87 36.16
N GLY A 467 -14.20 18.04 34.96
CA GLY A 467 -13.37 19.18 34.56
C GLY A 467 -11.87 18.96 34.73
N LYS A 468 -11.44 17.84 35.33
CA LYS A 468 -10.01 17.48 35.42
C LYS A 468 -9.43 17.28 34.01
N VAL A 469 -8.26 17.86 33.75
CA VAL A 469 -7.50 17.66 32.55
C VAL A 469 -6.29 16.78 32.87
N LEU A 470 -6.14 15.68 32.08
CA LEU A 470 -4.92 14.89 32.01
C LEU A 470 -4.10 15.46 30.86
N GLU A 471 -2.91 15.97 31.11
CA GLU A 471 -2.12 16.73 30.16
C GLU A 471 -1.32 15.82 29.20
N ALA A 472 -1.25 16.17 27.95
CA ALA A 472 -0.37 15.53 26.96
C ALA A 472 1.09 15.54 27.44
N GLY A 473 1.80 14.43 27.21
CA GLY A 473 3.20 14.25 27.64
C GLY A 473 3.39 13.79 29.09
N SER A 474 2.33 13.75 29.92
CA SER A 474 2.39 13.12 31.25
C SER A 474 2.49 11.59 31.16
N ASN A 475 3.06 10.91 32.15
CA ASN A 475 3.11 9.46 32.17
C ASN A 475 1.73 8.90 32.50
N TYR A 476 1.27 7.88 31.75
CA TYR A 476 -0.02 7.26 32.03
C TYR A 476 -0.03 6.56 33.42
N SER A 477 1.14 6.04 33.84
CA SER A 477 1.30 5.44 35.18
C SER A 477 1.06 6.41 36.37
N ASP A 478 0.96 7.71 36.10
CA ASP A 478 0.60 8.69 37.12
C ASP A 478 -0.94 8.69 37.38
N TYR A 479 -1.70 7.98 36.53
CA TYR A 479 -3.16 7.88 36.53
C TYR A 479 -3.69 6.43 36.60
N ASP A 480 -2.78 5.44 36.63
CA ASP A 480 -3.09 4.00 36.66
C ASP A 480 -3.25 3.46 38.08
#